data_ab2708caba19b177aa527d7e2ec1b420
#
_entry.id   ab2708caba19b177aa527d7e2ec1b420
#
_cell.length_a   1.000
_cell.length_b   1.000
_cell.length_c   1.000
_cell.angle_alpha   90.00
_cell.angle_beta   90.00
_cell.angle_gamma   90.00
#
_symmetry.space_group_name_H-M   'P 1'
#
loop_
_entity.id
_entity.type
_entity.pdbx_description
1 polymer ?
#
loop_
_entity_poly.entity_id
_entity_poly.type
_entity_poly.pdbx_seq_one_letter_code
_entity_poly.pdbx_strand_id
1 'polypeptide(L)'
;MPSCFMIMPYGRKPTQAESGRGPAEIDFNALWDRAYVPAIKALGYEPVRADQDTSALIVSEMLERIYFADLVLADMTIPNGNVYYEVGIRHASQKTGCVLLAADWSKQLFDVVQLRTVRYPLPEGEITPETAAAMQAAIKEPIKALAAGISPMHQSIPGYPDKVDPRKAITMRGQLAEQAAFQTKIRAVRAAAEKDRMKRAAELIAAEGNPPATYAKALALLLLLRDCVDSKADWSLVLDYICKLPDLFANEPEVQENRAFALAQVGNPTDAIAEIQTLIDFAGPTPERLGLMGGRYKRLADDASDEDDRRQRRDQAIDCYERGMRLDFNAYYCSSNLPRLYRARAEKGDEDLAQDTVRFAIAACERARSLKLADEWLRPTLLAAAFDLGEPDKAEEL
;
A
#
# COMPACT_ATOMS: atom_id res chain seq x y z
N MET A 1 -7.41 -19.61 -18.17
CA MET A 1 -6.14 -20.24 -17.79
C MET A 1 -6.24 -20.69 -16.34
N PRO A 2 -5.53 -21.72 -15.90
CA PRO A 2 -5.44 -22.05 -14.49
C PRO A 2 -4.75 -20.91 -13.73
N SER A 3 -5.12 -20.72 -12.47
CA SER A 3 -4.62 -19.63 -11.63
C SER A 3 -3.51 -20.10 -10.69
N CYS A 4 -2.50 -19.25 -10.47
CA CYS A 4 -1.48 -19.44 -9.45
C CYS A 4 -1.52 -18.27 -8.47
N PHE A 5 -1.88 -18.57 -7.21
CA PHE A 5 -1.89 -17.59 -6.14
C PHE A 5 -0.56 -17.58 -5.41
N MET A 6 0.03 -16.38 -5.28
CA MET A 6 1.32 -16.18 -4.61
C MET A 6 1.10 -15.64 -3.20
N ILE A 7 1.55 -16.40 -2.22
CA ILE A 7 1.63 -16.02 -0.81
C ILE A 7 3.05 -15.52 -0.56
N MET A 8 3.21 -14.23 -0.23
CA MET A 8 4.53 -13.64 0.02
C MET A 8 4.41 -12.32 0.78
N PRO A 9 5.46 -11.86 1.46
CA PRO A 9 5.51 -10.51 1.99
C PRO A 9 5.41 -9.45 0.89
N TYR A 10 5.09 -8.20 1.28
CA TYR A 10 4.96 -7.05 0.35
C TYR A 10 5.97 -5.97 0.66
N GLY A 11 6.35 -5.21 -0.37
CA GLY A 11 7.25 -4.09 -0.26
C GLY A 11 8.66 -4.50 0.15
N ARG A 12 9.41 -3.56 0.69
CA ARG A 12 10.77 -3.81 1.18
C ARG A 12 10.73 -4.33 2.60
N LYS A 13 11.48 -5.39 2.85
CA LYS A 13 11.55 -6.04 4.17
C LYS A 13 12.99 -6.35 4.54
N PRO A 14 13.39 -6.05 5.79
CA PRO A 14 14.68 -6.48 6.31
C PRO A 14 14.74 -8.01 6.38
N THR A 15 15.94 -8.55 6.18
CA THR A 15 16.20 -9.98 6.30
C THR A 15 16.92 -10.31 7.60
N GLN A 16 17.00 -11.60 7.92
CA GLN A 16 17.85 -12.12 8.98
C GLN A 16 19.08 -12.86 8.41
N ALA A 17 19.48 -12.50 7.17
CA ALA A 17 20.65 -13.08 6.55
C ALA A 17 21.92 -12.73 7.32
N GLU A 18 22.80 -13.71 7.48
CA GLU A 18 24.15 -13.45 8.00
C GLU A 18 24.92 -12.58 7.02
N SER A 19 25.74 -11.68 7.53
CA SER A 19 26.56 -10.81 6.72
C SER A 19 27.37 -11.61 5.68
N GLY A 20 27.27 -11.24 4.40
CA GLY A 20 27.95 -11.90 3.29
C GLY A 20 27.27 -13.19 2.76
N ARG A 21 26.13 -13.61 3.33
CA ARG A 21 25.37 -14.80 2.87
C ARG A 21 24.08 -14.44 2.11
N GLY A 22 23.56 -13.26 2.33
CA GLY A 22 22.35 -12.76 1.66
C GLY A 22 22.18 -11.27 1.84
N PRO A 23 21.19 -10.66 1.20
CA PRO A 23 20.93 -9.21 1.29
C PRO A 23 20.40 -8.84 2.66
N ALA A 24 20.70 -7.62 3.12
CA ALA A 24 20.13 -7.08 4.37
C ALA A 24 18.62 -6.77 4.25
N GLU A 25 18.16 -6.52 3.02
CA GLU A 25 16.77 -6.17 2.70
C GLU A 25 16.38 -6.79 1.36
N ILE A 26 15.09 -7.14 1.19
CA ILE A 26 14.52 -7.63 -0.08
C ILE A 26 13.39 -6.70 -0.51
N ASP A 27 13.37 -6.33 -1.79
CA ASP A 27 12.22 -5.75 -2.46
C ASP A 27 11.31 -6.86 -3.01
N PHE A 28 10.29 -7.23 -2.23
CA PHE A 28 9.34 -8.27 -2.61
C PHE A 28 8.45 -7.88 -3.79
N ASN A 29 8.27 -6.58 -4.07
CA ASN A 29 7.55 -6.14 -5.25
C ASN A 29 8.40 -6.35 -6.50
N ALA A 30 9.69 -6.01 -6.46
CA ALA A 30 10.62 -6.30 -7.55
C ALA A 30 10.77 -7.82 -7.78
N LEU A 31 10.81 -8.61 -6.70
CA LEU A 31 10.86 -10.07 -6.75
C LEU A 31 9.61 -10.65 -7.44
N TRP A 32 8.43 -10.13 -7.11
CA TRP A 32 7.18 -10.48 -7.76
C TRP A 32 7.21 -10.16 -9.27
N ASP A 33 7.44 -8.90 -9.61
CA ASP A 33 7.30 -8.42 -10.98
C ASP A 33 8.36 -9.01 -11.93
N ARG A 34 9.60 -9.13 -11.45
CA ARG A 34 10.75 -9.51 -12.29
C ARG A 34 11.02 -11.02 -12.35
N ALA A 35 10.68 -11.74 -11.27
CA ALA A 35 11.00 -13.16 -11.18
C ALA A 35 9.75 -14.05 -11.14
N TYR A 36 8.82 -13.83 -10.18
CA TYR A 36 7.69 -14.73 -10.02
C TYR A 36 6.66 -14.65 -11.15
N VAL A 37 6.24 -13.45 -11.56
CA VAL A 37 5.26 -13.27 -12.64
C VAL A 37 5.71 -13.95 -13.94
N PRO A 38 6.95 -13.74 -14.44
CA PRO A 38 7.42 -14.43 -15.63
C PRO A 38 7.51 -15.95 -15.45
N ALA A 39 7.97 -16.42 -14.28
CA ALA A 39 8.07 -17.85 -14.00
C ALA A 39 6.70 -18.54 -13.99
N ILE A 40 5.70 -17.95 -13.32
CA ILE A 40 4.33 -18.46 -13.26
C ILE A 40 3.70 -18.52 -14.64
N LYS A 41 3.86 -17.45 -15.44
CA LYS A 41 3.38 -17.42 -16.83
C LYS A 41 4.05 -18.50 -17.69
N ALA A 42 5.35 -18.71 -17.52
CA ALA A 42 6.09 -19.76 -18.24
C ALA A 42 5.68 -21.19 -17.83
N LEU A 43 5.02 -21.34 -16.68
CA LEU A 43 4.39 -22.57 -16.23
C LEU A 43 2.96 -22.76 -16.76
N GLY A 44 2.40 -21.76 -17.44
CA GLY A 44 1.05 -21.80 -18.02
C GLY A 44 -0.07 -21.37 -17.06
N TYR A 45 0.27 -20.68 -15.97
CA TYR A 45 -0.70 -20.16 -14.99
C TYR A 45 -0.88 -18.65 -15.09
N GLU A 46 -2.04 -18.16 -14.71
CA GLU A 46 -2.29 -16.73 -14.45
C GLU A 46 -1.78 -16.37 -13.05
N PRO A 47 -0.81 -15.42 -12.93
CA PRO A 47 -0.27 -15.02 -11.65
C PRO A 47 -1.24 -14.10 -10.89
N VAL A 48 -1.51 -14.41 -9.62
CA VAL A 48 -2.37 -13.62 -8.72
C VAL A 48 -1.64 -13.41 -7.40
N ARG A 49 -1.66 -12.17 -6.86
CA ARG A 49 -1.09 -11.83 -5.55
C ARG A 49 -2.13 -11.05 -4.72
N ALA A 50 -2.12 -11.22 -3.39
CA ALA A 50 -3.17 -10.71 -2.50
C ALA A 50 -3.25 -9.18 -2.37
N ASP A 51 -2.12 -8.46 -2.52
CA ASP A 51 -2.06 -6.99 -2.40
C ASP A 51 -2.72 -6.21 -3.56
N GLN A 52 -3.24 -6.91 -4.55
CA GLN A 52 -3.97 -6.30 -5.66
C GLN A 52 -5.42 -5.93 -5.29
N ASP A 53 -5.84 -6.24 -4.06
CA ASP A 53 -7.16 -5.90 -3.52
C ASP A 53 -7.07 -4.97 -2.32
N THR A 54 -7.89 -3.94 -2.35
CA THR A 54 -8.00 -2.89 -1.33
C THR A 54 -9.35 -2.94 -0.59
N SER A 55 -10.02 -4.10 -0.53
CA SER A 55 -11.36 -4.20 0.05
C SER A 55 -11.34 -4.49 1.56
N ALA A 56 -12.34 -4.00 2.29
CA ALA A 56 -12.56 -4.30 3.70
C ALA A 56 -12.85 -5.79 4.00
N LEU A 57 -13.12 -6.59 2.97
CA LEU A 57 -13.34 -8.03 3.02
C LEU A 57 -12.10 -8.86 2.63
N ILE A 58 -10.90 -8.26 2.76
CA ILE A 58 -9.60 -8.84 2.37
C ILE A 58 -9.47 -10.31 2.82
N VAL A 59 -9.89 -10.64 4.04
CA VAL A 59 -9.73 -12.00 4.58
C VAL A 59 -10.57 -13.03 3.83
N SER A 60 -11.84 -12.73 3.50
CA SER A 60 -12.73 -13.68 2.81
C SER A 60 -12.27 -13.96 1.38
N GLU A 61 -11.88 -12.93 0.64
CA GLU A 61 -11.38 -13.07 -0.72
C GLU A 61 -10.01 -13.77 -0.75
N MET A 62 -9.14 -13.48 0.20
CA MET A 62 -7.87 -14.17 0.38
C MET A 62 -8.09 -15.67 0.62
N LEU A 63 -9.02 -16.05 1.50
CA LEU A 63 -9.34 -17.44 1.79
C LEU A 63 -9.90 -18.17 0.57
N GLU A 64 -10.75 -17.50 -0.21
CA GLU A 64 -11.27 -18.06 -1.47
C GLU A 64 -10.13 -18.29 -2.49
N ARG A 65 -9.19 -17.36 -2.62
CA ARG A 65 -8.03 -17.50 -3.51
C ARG A 65 -7.10 -18.62 -3.06
N ILE A 66 -6.79 -18.69 -1.78
CA ILE A 66 -6.00 -19.78 -1.21
C ILE A 66 -6.66 -21.11 -1.50
N TYR A 67 -7.99 -21.18 -1.39
CA TYR A 67 -8.72 -22.42 -1.58
C TYR A 67 -8.85 -22.82 -3.06
N PHE A 68 -9.26 -21.90 -3.94
CA PHE A 68 -9.66 -22.22 -5.32
C PHE A 68 -8.55 -22.09 -6.36
N ALA A 69 -7.39 -21.51 -6.03
CA ALA A 69 -6.27 -21.46 -6.97
C ALA A 69 -5.84 -22.88 -7.35
N ASP A 70 -5.51 -23.08 -8.63
CA ASP A 70 -5.01 -24.37 -9.14
C ASP A 70 -3.62 -24.68 -8.57
N LEU A 71 -2.81 -23.64 -8.35
CA LEU A 71 -1.50 -23.69 -7.73
C LEU A 71 -1.36 -22.56 -6.71
N VAL A 72 -0.78 -22.85 -5.56
CA VAL A 72 -0.31 -21.86 -4.59
C VAL A 72 1.21 -21.96 -4.49
N LEU A 73 1.89 -20.86 -4.66
CA LEU A 73 3.30 -20.69 -4.35
C LEU A 73 3.42 -19.86 -3.08
N ALA A 74 4.28 -20.26 -2.16
CA ALA A 74 4.47 -19.52 -0.91
C ALA A 74 5.96 -19.23 -0.66
N ASP A 75 6.31 -17.94 -0.59
CA ASP A 75 7.67 -17.51 -0.28
C ASP A 75 7.89 -17.48 1.24
N MET A 76 8.73 -18.38 1.70
CA MET A 76 9.09 -18.58 3.10
C MET A 76 10.47 -18.00 3.44
N THR A 77 11.03 -17.13 2.60
CA THR A 77 12.40 -16.60 2.72
C THR A 77 12.64 -15.89 4.04
N ILE A 78 11.66 -15.11 4.48
CA ILE A 78 11.72 -14.46 5.81
C ILE A 78 10.56 -14.92 6.68
N PRO A 79 10.74 -15.03 8.01
CA PRO A 79 9.66 -15.34 8.93
C PRO A 79 8.53 -14.30 8.83
N ASN A 80 7.32 -14.77 8.50
CA ASN A 80 6.14 -13.92 8.41
C ASN A 80 4.90 -14.70 8.88
N GLY A 81 4.27 -14.22 9.96
CA GLY A 81 3.11 -14.90 10.56
C GLY A 81 1.93 -15.06 9.60
N ASN A 82 1.67 -14.07 8.72
CA ASN A 82 0.59 -14.14 7.73
C ASN A 82 0.87 -15.22 6.68
N VAL A 83 2.10 -15.27 6.16
CA VAL A 83 2.51 -16.32 5.20
C VAL A 83 2.33 -17.71 5.80
N TYR A 84 2.75 -17.93 7.06
CA TYR A 84 2.57 -19.21 7.72
C TYR A 84 1.12 -19.60 7.95
N TYR A 85 0.27 -18.63 8.34
CA TYR A 85 -1.16 -18.82 8.49
C TYR A 85 -1.83 -19.23 7.17
N GLU A 86 -1.52 -18.54 6.08
CA GLU A 86 -2.06 -18.79 4.76
C GLU A 86 -1.62 -20.14 4.19
N VAL A 87 -0.35 -20.51 4.38
CA VAL A 87 0.17 -21.83 4.01
C VAL A 87 -0.52 -22.94 4.81
N GLY A 88 -0.74 -22.74 6.11
CA GLY A 88 -1.48 -23.68 6.95
C GLY A 88 -2.90 -23.92 6.45
N ILE A 89 -3.61 -22.85 6.06
CA ILE A 89 -4.95 -22.93 5.46
C ILE A 89 -4.91 -23.72 4.15
N ARG A 90 -3.96 -23.41 3.26
CA ARG A 90 -3.83 -24.13 1.98
C ARG A 90 -3.56 -25.61 2.19
N HIS A 91 -2.65 -25.97 3.09
CA HIS A 91 -2.34 -27.35 3.42
C HIS A 91 -3.53 -28.11 4.00
N ALA A 92 -4.38 -27.45 4.79
CA ALA A 92 -5.60 -28.05 5.32
C ALA A 92 -6.73 -28.15 4.30
N SER A 93 -6.84 -27.16 3.40
CA SER A 93 -7.99 -27.03 2.50
C SER A 93 -7.82 -27.74 1.16
N GLN A 94 -6.57 -27.96 0.70
CA GLN A 94 -6.32 -28.59 -0.61
C GLN A 94 -5.29 -29.71 -0.52
N LYS A 95 -5.61 -30.82 -1.21
CA LYS A 95 -4.76 -32.02 -1.21
C LYS A 95 -3.44 -31.83 -1.93
N THR A 96 -3.42 -31.03 -2.98
CA THR A 96 -2.26 -30.78 -3.83
C THR A 96 -2.19 -29.31 -4.25
N GLY A 97 -1.17 -28.93 -5.02
CA GLY A 97 -1.07 -27.58 -5.56
C GLY A 97 -0.59 -26.53 -4.55
N CYS A 98 0.31 -26.92 -3.63
CA CYS A 98 1.02 -25.99 -2.75
C CYS A 98 2.52 -26.27 -2.82
N VAL A 99 3.31 -25.25 -3.23
CA VAL A 99 4.77 -25.36 -3.31
C VAL A 99 5.40 -24.24 -2.51
N LEU A 100 6.26 -24.61 -1.56
CA LEU A 100 7.01 -23.68 -0.74
C LEU A 100 8.32 -23.31 -1.44
N LEU A 101 8.65 -22.03 -1.40
CA LEU A 101 9.85 -21.44 -1.99
C LEU A 101 10.63 -20.71 -0.92
N ALA A 102 11.95 -20.68 -1.00
CA ALA A 102 12.79 -19.87 -0.11
C ALA A 102 14.15 -19.60 -0.75
N ALA A 103 14.73 -18.45 -0.45
CA ALA A 103 16.11 -18.18 -0.82
C ALA A 103 17.09 -19.18 -0.21
N ASP A 104 18.21 -19.48 -0.91
CA ASP A 104 19.20 -20.47 -0.49
C ASP A 104 19.75 -20.24 0.93
N TRP A 105 19.98 -18.98 1.28
CA TRP A 105 20.49 -18.57 2.59
C TRP A 105 19.43 -18.52 3.69
N SER A 106 18.13 -18.65 3.35
CA SER A 106 17.03 -18.51 4.31
C SER A 106 17.05 -19.64 5.37
N LYS A 107 16.90 -19.24 6.64
CA LYS A 107 16.71 -20.16 7.76
C LYS A 107 15.22 -20.34 8.02
N GLN A 108 14.74 -21.56 7.86
CA GLN A 108 13.34 -21.90 8.12
C GLN A 108 13.10 -22.15 9.60
N LEU A 109 11.85 -21.87 10.07
CA LEU A 109 11.42 -22.24 11.40
C LEU A 109 11.35 -23.78 11.56
N PHE A 110 11.53 -24.27 12.79
CA PHE A 110 11.62 -25.70 13.11
C PHE A 110 10.47 -26.54 12.52
N ASP A 111 9.23 -26.09 12.65
CA ASP A 111 8.06 -26.84 12.16
C ASP A 111 7.94 -26.86 10.62
N VAL A 112 8.50 -25.85 9.95
CA VAL A 112 8.44 -25.74 8.47
C VAL A 112 9.69 -26.30 7.78
N VAL A 113 10.81 -26.46 8.48
CA VAL A 113 12.05 -26.99 7.89
C VAL A 113 11.90 -28.41 7.36
N GLN A 114 10.95 -29.17 7.90
CA GLN A 114 10.63 -30.55 7.48
C GLN A 114 9.81 -30.61 6.19
N LEU A 115 9.23 -29.48 5.75
CA LEU A 115 8.46 -29.39 4.54
C LEU A 115 9.38 -29.23 3.33
N ARG A 116 9.06 -29.91 2.24
CA ARG A 116 9.82 -29.76 0.99
C ARG A 116 9.69 -28.34 0.48
N THR A 117 10.82 -27.63 0.44
CA THR A 117 10.92 -26.24 0.00
C THR A 117 11.87 -26.14 -1.19
N VAL A 118 11.45 -25.53 -2.28
CA VAL A 118 12.28 -25.21 -3.43
C VAL A 118 13.19 -24.05 -3.08
N ARG A 119 14.50 -24.26 -3.22
CA ARG A 119 15.50 -23.21 -2.96
C ARG A 119 15.85 -22.46 -4.25
N TYR A 120 16.09 -21.16 -4.14
CA TYR A 120 16.46 -20.32 -5.27
C TYR A 120 17.55 -19.30 -4.87
N PRO A 121 18.42 -18.90 -5.82
CA PRO A 121 19.46 -17.91 -5.56
C PRO A 121 18.86 -16.52 -5.38
N LEU A 122 19.27 -15.81 -4.33
CA LEU A 122 18.89 -14.43 -4.06
C LEU A 122 20.07 -13.70 -3.39
N PRO A 123 21.11 -13.36 -4.14
CA PRO A 123 22.32 -12.73 -3.62
C PRO A 123 22.13 -11.25 -3.27
N GLU A 124 21.20 -10.56 -3.93
CA GLU A 124 20.89 -9.14 -3.69
C GLU A 124 19.37 -8.91 -3.55
N GLY A 125 19.00 -7.79 -2.91
CA GLY A 125 17.61 -7.46 -2.62
C GLY A 125 16.88 -6.66 -3.70
N GLU A 126 17.60 -6.07 -4.65
CA GLU A 126 17.08 -5.22 -5.73
C GLU A 126 16.60 -6.01 -6.97
N ILE A 127 16.86 -7.29 -7.02
CA ILE A 127 16.48 -8.23 -8.09
C ILE A 127 16.92 -7.76 -9.46
N THR A 128 18.20 -7.98 -9.77
CA THR A 128 18.74 -7.70 -11.10
C THR A 128 18.13 -8.64 -12.17
N PRO A 129 18.22 -8.32 -13.47
CA PRO A 129 17.78 -9.22 -14.53
C PRO A 129 18.46 -10.59 -14.46
N GLU A 130 19.73 -10.64 -14.09
CA GLU A 130 20.53 -11.86 -13.95
C GLU A 130 20.00 -12.71 -12.79
N THR A 131 19.77 -12.12 -11.63
CA THR A 131 19.17 -12.82 -10.46
C THR A 131 17.77 -13.31 -10.79
N ALA A 132 16.94 -12.49 -11.44
CA ALA A 132 15.60 -12.90 -11.85
C ALA A 132 15.63 -14.11 -12.80
N ALA A 133 16.54 -14.12 -13.78
CA ALA A 133 16.71 -15.24 -14.71
C ALA A 133 17.21 -16.51 -14.00
N ALA A 134 18.20 -16.37 -13.12
CA ALA A 134 18.73 -17.49 -12.33
C ALA A 134 17.66 -18.10 -11.41
N MET A 135 16.88 -17.25 -10.75
CA MET A 135 15.76 -17.68 -9.92
C MET A 135 14.69 -18.41 -10.74
N GLN A 136 14.23 -17.83 -11.87
CA GLN A 136 13.25 -18.48 -12.75
C GLN A 136 13.71 -19.87 -13.21
N ALA A 137 14.99 -20.01 -13.58
CA ALA A 137 15.57 -21.29 -13.97
C ALA A 137 15.59 -22.30 -12.80
N ALA A 138 15.91 -21.84 -11.58
CA ALA A 138 15.97 -22.68 -10.40
C ALA A 138 14.61 -23.23 -9.95
N ILE A 139 13.53 -22.43 -10.09
CA ILE A 139 12.22 -22.81 -9.52
C ILE A 139 11.30 -23.55 -10.52
N LYS A 140 11.47 -23.36 -11.81
CA LYS A 140 10.51 -23.83 -12.84
C LYS A 140 10.25 -25.33 -12.80
N GLU A 141 11.27 -26.16 -12.93
CA GLU A 141 11.11 -27.62 -12.95
C GLU A 141 10.77 -28.20 -11.58
N PRO A 142 11.36 -27.73 -10.44
CA PRO A 142 10.94 -28.18 -9.13
C PRO A 142 9.47 -27.85 -8.80
N ILE A 143 8.95 -26.69 -9.21
CA ILE A 143 7.52 -26.37 -9.02
C ILE A 143 6.64 -27.39 -9.74
N LYS A 144 6.92 -27.72 -11.00
CA LYS A 144 6.15 -28.74 -11.74
C LYS A 144 6.17 -30.09 -11.03
N ALA A 145 7.35 -30.52 -10.56
CA ALA A 145 7.51 -31.79 -9.86
C ALA A 145 6.77 -31.83 -8.52
N LEU A 146 6.70 -30.72 -7.80
CA LEU A 146 6.10 -30.64 -6.46
C LEU A 146 4.62 -30.23 -6.47
N ALA A 147 4.11 -29.64 -7.54
CA ALA A 147 2.71 -29.20 -7.62
C ALA A 147 1.70 -30.34 -7.41
N ALA A 148 2.02 -31.57 -7.81
CA ALA A 148 1.21 -32.76 -7.58
C ALA A 148 1.44 -33.39 -6.19
N GLY A 149 2.37 -32.87 -5.39
CA GLY A 149 2.67 -33.37 -4.05
C GLY A 149 1.48 -33.23 -3.11
N ILE A 150 1.29 -34.27 -2.29
CA ILE A 150 0.21 -34.29 -1.29
C ILE A 150 0.58 -33.38 -0.12
N SER A 151 -0.35 -32.49 0.28
CA SER A 151 -0.14 -31.59 1.40
C SER A 151 -0.03 -32.37 2.74
N PRO A 152 0.68 -31.83 3.73
CA PRO A 152 0.92 -32.52 4.99
C PRO A 152 -0.35 -32.99 5.68
N MET A 153 -1.40 -32.16 5.67
CA MET A 153 -2.67 -32.49 6.33
C MET A 153 -3.34 -33.72 5.70
N HIS A 154 -3.42 -33.75 4.36
CA HIS A 154 -4.01 -34.87 3.61
C HIS A 154 -3.16 -36.14 3.64
N GLN A 155 -1.85 -35.99 3.82
CA GLN A 155 -0.93 -37.12 3.99
C GLN A 155 -1.09 -37.74 5.38
N SER A 156 -1.27 -36.90 6.42
CA SER A 156 -1.34 -37.32 7.81
C SER A 156 -2.72 -37.85 8.22
N ILE A 157 -3.79 -37.39 7.57
CA ILE A 157 -5.19 -37.71 7.93
C ILE A 157 -5.89 -38.34 6.71
N PRO A 158 -5.91 -39.64 6.57
CA PRO A 158 -6.58 -40.33 5.46
C PRO A 158 -8.09 -39.96 5.39
N GLY A 159 -8.56 -39.68 4.20
CA GLY A 159 -10.00 -39.35 3.98
C GLY A 159 -10.37 -37.88 4.23
N TYR A 160 -9.44 -37.02 4.61
CA TYR A 160 -9.64 -35.58 4.74
C TYR A 160 -9.61 -34.90 3.34
N PRO A 161 -10.44 -33.92 3.09
CA PRO A 161 -11.74 -33.48 3.61
C PRO A 161 -12.94 -33.84 2.67
N ASP A 162 -14.14 -33.49 3.11
CA ASP A 162 -15.35 -33.69 2.34
C ASP A 162 -15.47 -32.77 1.11
N LYS A 163 -16.41 -33.15 0.21
CA LYS A 163 -16.57 -32.60 -1.14
C LYS A 163 -16.91 -31.09 -1.20
N VAL A 164 -16.21 -30.36 -2.05
CA VAL A 164 -16.44 -28.94 -2.33
C VAL A 164 -17.26 -28.76 -3.63
N ASP A 165 -18.13 -27.75 -3.66
CA ASP A 165 -18.91 -27.41 -4.84
C ASP A 165 -18.02 -26.87 -5.98
N PRO A 166 -17.87 -27.62 -7.09
CA PRO A 166 -17.00 -27.20 -8.20
C PRO A 166 -17.47 -25.91 -8.89
N ARG A 167 -18.77 -25.52 -8.74
CA ARG A 167 -19.28 -24.28 -9.30
C ARG A 167 -18.64 -23.05 -8.68
N LYS A 168 -18.26 -23.10 -7.39
CA LYS A 168 -17.53 -22.01 -6.73
C LYS A 168 -16.17 -21.75 -7.37
N ALA A 169 -15.44 -22.78 -7.78
CA ALA A 169 -14.16 -22.64 -8.47
C ALA A 169 -14.29 -21.93 -9.82
N ILE A 170 -15.35 -22.25 -10.58
CA ILE A 170 -15.64 -21.60 -11.87
C ILE A 170 -15.95 -20.12 -11.65
N THR A 171 -16.81 -19.80 -10.67
CA THR A 171 -17.18 -18.42 -10.33
C THR A 171 -15.95 -17.60 -9.94
N MET A 172 -15.10 -18.15 -9.05
CA MET A 172 -13.88 -17.46 -8.62
C MET A 172 -12.91 -17.20 -9.77
N ARG A 173 -12.71 -18.19 -10.66
CA ARG A 173 -11.85 -17.97 -11.86
C ARG A 173 -12.38 -16.86 -12.75
N GLY A 174 -13.71 -16.78 -12.92
CA GLY A 174 -14.36 -15.68 -13.62
C GLY A 174 -14.06 -14.33 -12.95
N GLN A 175 -14.25 -14.24 -11.65
CA GLN A 175 -13.97 -13.02 -10.86
C GLN A 175 -12.49 -12.59 -10.97
N LEU A 176 -11.55 -13.54 -10.86
CA LEU A 176 -10.11 -13.24 -11.01
C LEU A 176 -9.76 -12.71 -12.41
N ALA A 177 -10.34 -13.32 -13.45
CA ALA A 177 -10.15 -12.86 -14.82
C ALA A 177 -10.71 -11.43 -15.04
N GLU A 178 -11.89 -11.16 -14.50
CA GLU A 178 -12.49 -9.82 -14.52
C GLU A 178 -11.64 -8.79 -13.79
N GLN A 179 -11.12 -9.16 -12.62
CA GLN A 179 -10.24 -8.28 -11.84
C GLN A 179 -8.92 -7.98 -12.57
N ALA A 180 -8.28 -9.00 -13.16
CA ALA A 180 -7.06 -8.81 -13.95
C ALA A 180 -7.31 -7.90 -15.17
N ALA A 181 -8.45 -8.07 -15.85
CA ALA A 181 -8.85 -7.21 -16.96
C ALA A 181 -9.11 -5.77 -16.49
N PHE A 182 -9.77 -5.59 -15.35
CA PHE A 182 -10.01 -4.28 -14.76
C PHE A 182 -8.70 -3.57 -14.39
N GLN A 183 -7.76 -4.24 -13.72
CA GLN A 183 -6.44 -3.68 -13.40
C GLN A 183 -5.65 -3.29 -14.67
N THR A 184 -5.82 -4.04 -15.76
CA THR A 184 -5.21 -3.68 -17.04
C THR A 184 -5.79 -2.38 -17.60
N LYS A 185 -7.11 -2.17 -17.46
CA LYS A 185 -7.77 -0.90 -17.87
C LYS A 185 -7.27 0.28 -17.02
N ILE A 186 -7.16 0.13 -15.69
CA ILE A 186 -6.59 1.15 -14.79
C ILE A 186 -5.18 1.54 -15.24
N ARG A 187 -4.30 0.56 -15.48
CA ARG A 187 -2.93 0.81 -15.97
C ARG A 187 -2.91 1.54 -17.31
N ALA A 188 -3.81 1.20 -18.22
CA ALA A 188 -3.92 1.87 -19.51
C ALA A 188 -4.32 3.34 -19.38
N VAL A 189 -5.20 3.69 -18.44
CA VAL A 189 -5.53 5.10 -18.14
C VAL A 189 -4.32 5.84 -17.58
N ARG A 190 -3.62 5.26 -16.58
CA ARG A 190 -2.42 5.87 -15.99
C ARG A 190 -1.28 6.06 -17.00
N ALA A 191 -1.15 5.17 -17.97
CA ALA A 191 -0.14 5.26 -19.03
C ALA A 191 -0.52 6.21 -20.16
N ALA A 192 -1.73 6.75 -20.18
CA ALA A 192 -2.17 7.70 -21.20
C ALA A 192 -1.47 9.05 -21.06
N ALA A 193 -1.50 9.87 -22.14
CA ALA A 193 -1.02 11.25 -22.07
C ALA A 193 -1.81 12.03 -21.01
N GLU A 194 -1.13 12.88 -20.23
CA GLU A 194 -1.67 13.59 -19.07
C GLU A 194 -3.02 14.29 -19.38
N LYS A 195 -3.07 15.04 -20.47
CA LYS A 195 -4.27 15.73 -20.96
C LYS A 195 -5.48 14.83 -21.23
N ASP A 196 -5.28 13.52 -21.43
CA ASP A 196 -6.33 12.57 -21.78
C ASP A 196 -6.74 11.70 -20.58
N ARG A 197 -5.98 11.70 -19.47
CA ARG A 197 -6.18 10.81 -18.33
C ARG A 197 -7.55 10.98 -17.69
N MET A 198 -7.95 12.20 -17.37
CA MET A 198 -9.24 12.49 -16.73
C MET A 198 -10.41 12.02 -17.59
N LYS A 199 -10.38 12.32 -18.90
CA LYS A 199 -11.41 11.84 -19.84
C LYS A 199 -11.49 10.31 -19.86
N ARG A 200 -10.36 9.63 -19.97
CA ARG A 200 -10.30 8.16 -19.98
C ARG A 200 -10.72 7.53 -18.65
N ALA A 201 -10.43 8.19 -17.53
CA ALA A 201 -10.91 7.75 -16.23
C ALA A 201 -12.44 7.82 -16.14
N ALA A 202 -13.04 8.93 -16.60
CA ALA A 202 -14.49 9.08 -16.66
C ALA A 202 -15.16 8.05 -17.60
N GLU A 203 -14.55 7.77 -18.76
CA GLU A 203 -15.01 6.73 -19.69
C GLU A 203 -14.95 5.33 -19.05
N LEU A 204 -13.88 5.02 -18.29
CA LEU A 204 -13.74 3.76 -17.59
C LEU A 204 -14.80 3.61 -16.48
N ILE A 205 -15.06 4.67 -15.70
CA ILE A 205 -16.12 4.67 -14.67
C ILE A 205 -17.47 4.40 -15.30
N ALA A 206 -17.79 5.05 -16.42
CA ALA A 206 -19.05 4.81 -17.13
C ALA A 206 -19.16 3.35 -17.62
N ALA A 207 -18.06 2.77 -18.08
CA ALA A 207 -18.01 1.38 -18.58
C ALA A 207 -18.12 0.32 -17.48
N GLU A 208 -17.55 0.58 -16.28
CA GLU A 208 -17.60 -0.37 -15.14
C GLU A 208 -18.91 -0.27 -14.33
N GLY A 209 -19.74 0.73 -14.62
CA GLY A 209 -20.99 1.00 -13.91
C GLY A 209 -20.82 2.07 -12.81
N ASN A 210 -21.88 2.83 -12.59
CA ASN A 210 -21.92 3.86 -11.55
C ASN A 210 -23.26 3.77 -10.79
N PRO A 211 -23.28 3.19 -9.58
CA PRO A 211 -22.11 2.76 -8.79
C PRO A 211 -21.46 1.45 -9.28
N PRO A 212 -20.15 1.27 -9.00
CA PRO A 212 -19.46 0.01 -9.27
C PRO A 212 -20.02 -1.15 -8.44
N ALA A 213 -19.88 -2.37 -8.95
CA ALA A 213 -20.46 -3.56 -8.32
C ALA A 213 -19.81 -3.95 -6.98
N THR A 214 -18.55 -3.55 -6.73
CA THR A 214 -17.82 -3.87 -5.50
C THR A 214 -17.10 -2.66 -4.94
N TYR A 215 -16.87 -2.66 -3.61
CA TYR A 215 -16.09 -1.63 -2.94
C TYR A 215 -14.67 -1.51 -3.51
N ALA A 216 -14.00 -2.63 -3.77
CA ALA A 216 -12.65 -2.63 -4.33
C ALA A 216 -12.57 -1.90 -5.69
N LYS A 217 -13.56 -2.13 -6.58
CA LYS A 217 -13.66 -1.38 -7.84
C LYS A 217 -13.97 0.09 -7.59
N ALA A 218 -14.88 0.39 -6.65
CA ALA A 218 -15.25 1.77 -6.32
C ALA A 218 -14.03 2.57 -5.83
N LEU A 219 -13.27 2.02 -4.88
CA LEU A 219 -12.07 2.65 -4.35
C LEU A 219 -10.97 2.79 -5.41
N ALA A 220 -10.72 1.75 -6.21
CA ALA A 220 -9.73 1.82 -7.28
C ALA A 220 -10.04 2.91 -8.33
N LEU A 221 -11.31 3.10 -8.66
CA LEU A 221 -11.76 4.16 -9.57
C LEU A 221 -11.69 5.55 -8.92
N LEU A 222 -11.99 5.66 -7.63
CA LEU A 222 -11.81 6.89 -6.85
C LEU A 222 -10.34 7.34 -6.85
N LEU A 223 -9.44 6.41 -6.52
CA LEU A 223 -8.00 6.68 -6.51
C LEU A 223 -7.48 7.01 -7.92
N LEU A 224 -7.98 6.32 -8.96
CA LEU A 224 -7.65 6.65 -10.34
C LEU A 224 -8.08 8.06 -10.72
N LEU A 225 -9.31 8.47 -10.38
CA LEU A 225 -9.76 9.85 -10.60
C LEU A 225 -8.85 10.86 -9.93
N ARG A 226 -8.52 10.62 -8.66
CA ARG A 226 -7.61 11.48 -7.88
C ARG A 226 -6.24 11.60 -8.55
N ASP A 227 -5.67 10.48 -9.03
CA ASP A 227 -4.39 10.46 -9.73
C ASP A 227 -4.42 11.20 -11.10
N CYS A 228 -5.63 11.39 -11.65
CA CYS A 228 -5.83 12.06 -12.95
C CYS A 228 -6.17 13.55 -12.82
N VAL A 229 -6.32 14.08 -11.60
CA VAL A 229 -6.63 15.50 -11.37
C VAL A 229 -5.47 16.37 -11.85
N ASP A 230 -5.78 17.32 -12.74
CA ASP A 230 -4.82 18.27 -13.31
C ASP A 230 -5.22 19.72 -12.99
N SER A 231 -6.48 19.97 -12.65
CA SER A 231 -7.01 21.27 -12.33
C SER A 231 -7.89 21.28 -11.08
N LYS A 232 -8.10 22.48 -10.50
CA LYS A 232 -9.02 22.66 -9.37
C LYS A 232 -10.45 22.18 -9.69
N ALA A 233 -10.89 22.34 -10.94
CA ALA A 233 -12.23 21.93 -11.37
C ALA A 233 -12.41 20.41 -11.37
N ASP A 234 -11.36 19.65 -11.57
CA ASP A 234 -11.42 18.18 -11.61
C ASP A 234 -11.77 17.57 -10.25
N TRP A 235 -11.44 18.26 -9.14
CA TRP A 235 -11.84 17.81 -7.81
C TRP A 235 -13.36 17.74 -7.61
N SER A 236 -14.12 18.54 -8.35
CA SER A 236 -15.57 18.43 -8.35
C SER A 236 -16.04 17.09 -8.94
N LEU A 237 -15.33 16.55 -9.94
CA LEU A 237 -15.64 15.22 -10.50
C LEU A 237 -15.36 14.12 -9.49
N VAL A 238 -14.33 14.26 -8.65
CA VAL A 238 -14.04 13.32 -7.54
C VAL A 238 -15.19 13.35 -6.54
N LEU A 239 -15.65 14.53 -6.12
CA LEU A 239 -16.81 14.66 -5.22
C LEU A 239 -18.10 14.08 -5.83
N ASP A 240 -18.37 14.40 -7.08
CA ASP A 240 -19.53 13.87 -7.81
C ASP A 240 -19.52 12.34 -7.91
N TYR A 241 -18.34 11.76 -8.05
CA TYR A 241 -18.17 10.33 -8.05
C TYR A 241 -18.50 9.73 -6.68
N ILE A 242 -17.94 10.29 -5.60
CA ILE A 242 -18.19 9.83 -4.22
C ILE A 242 -19.67 9.95 -3.87
N CYS A 243 -20.34 11.05 -4.25
CA CYS A 243 -21.78 11.25 -4.00
C CYS A 243 -22.69 10.23 -4.69
N LYS A 244 -22.21 9.54 -5.73
CA LYS A 244 -22.94 8.49 -6.45
C LYS A 244 -22.67 7.09 -5.91
N LEU A 245 -21.73 6.93 -4.98
CA LEU A 245 -21.46 5.65 -4.35
C LEU A 245 -22.60 5.29 -3.38
N PRO A 246 -22.91 3.99 -3.22
CA PRO A 246 -23.81 3.53 -2.16
C PRO A 246 -23.27 3.93 -0.77
N ASP A 247 -24.18 4.18 0.17
CA ASP A 247 -23.81 4.56 1.56
C ASP A 247 -22.82 3.58 2.18
N LEU A 248 -22.96 2.28 1.88
CA LEU A 248 -22.04 1.24 2.34
C LEU A 248 -20.59 1.49 1.88
N PHE A 249 -20.36 2.08 0.70
CA PHE A 249 -19.04 2.39 0.19
C PHE A 249 -18.62 3.82 0.56
N ALA A 250 -19.56 4.75 0.48
CA ALA A 250 -19.31 6.16 0.75
C ALA A 250 -18.88 6.43 2.22
N ASN A 251 -19.35 5.60 3.16
CA ASN A 251 -19.03 5.71 4.58
C ASN A 251 -17.73 5.00 5.00
N GLU A 252 -17.04 4.32 4.09
CA GLU A 252 -15.75 3.72 4.40
C GLU A 252 -14.68 4.80 4.67
N PRO A 253 -13.83 4.61 5.69
CA PRO A 253 -12.85 5.62 6.13
C PRO A 253 -11.98 6.17 4.99
N GLU A 254 -11.50 5.30 4.10
CA GLU A 254 -10.66 5.70 2.97
C GLU A 254 -11.41 6.60 1.97
N VAL A 255 -12.70 6.36 1.75
CA VAL A 255 -13.53 7.18 0.88
C VAL A 255 -13.80 8.53 1.54
N GLN A 256 -14.08 8.55 2.84
CA GLN A 256 -14.28 9.79 3.62
C GLN A 256 -13.02 10.65 3.67
N GLU A 257 -11.83 10.07 3.81
CA GLU A 257 -10.55 10.79 3.71
C GLU A 257 -10.38 11.46 2.34
N ASN A 258 -10.67 10.74 1.27
CA ASN A 258 -10.59 11.29 -0.09
C ASN A 258 -11.65 12.39 -0.32
N ARG A 259 -12.84 12.25 0.27
CA ARG A 259 -13.90 13.27 0.21
C ARG A 259 -13.48 14.55 0.91
N ALA A 260 -13.00 14.44 2.14
CA ALA A 260 -12.51 15.58 2.91
C ALA A 260 -11.34 16.29 2.20
N PHE A 261 -10.44 15.51 1.58
CA PHE A 261 -9.36 16.07 0.79
C PHE A 261 -9.90 16.85 -0.42
N ALA A 262 -10.82 16.27 -1.18
CA ALA A 262 -11.42 16.90 -2.36
C ALA A 262 -12.22 18.16 -2.01
N LEU A 263 -13.01 18.17 -0.92
CA LEU A 263 -13.73 19.35 -0.41
C LEU A 263 -12.78 20.51 -0.17
N ALA A 264 -11.64 20.23 0.44
CA ALA A 264 -10.64 21.25 0.67
C ALA A 264 -10.03 21.82 -0.62
N GLN A 265 -9.85 20.98 -1.63
CA GLN A 265 -9.29 21.40 -2.92
C GLN A 265 -10.26 22.27 -3.74
N VAL A 266 -11.56 22.01 -3.65
CA VAL A 266 -12.57 22.88 -4.28
C VAL A 266 -12.78 24.21 -3.54
N GLY A 267 -12.19 24.39 -2.36
CA GLY A 267 -12.22 25.65 -1.59
C GLY A 267 -13.23 25.65 -0.45
N ASN A 268 -13.56 24.48 0.08
CA ASN A 268 -14.45 24.32 1.23
C ASN A 268 -13.70 23.69 2.43
N PRO A 269 -12.75 24.43 3.06
CA PRO A 269 -11.93 23.91 4.16
C PRO A 269 -12.72 23.63 5.43
N THR A 270 -13.81 24.36 5.68
CA THR A 270 -14.63 24.19 6.89
C THR A 270 -15.36 22.85 6.88
N ASP A 271 -16.01 22.50 5.76
CA ASP A 271 -16.68 21.20 5.64
C ASP A 271 -15.66 20.06 5.65
N ALA A 272 -14.49 20.26 5.04
CA ALA A 272 -13.41 19.29 5.09
C ALA A 272 -12.95 19.00 6.53
N ILE A 273 -12.81 20.03 7.38
CA ILE A 273 -12.47 19.88 8.80
C ILE A 273 -13.56 19.10 9.54
N ALA A 274 -14.83 19.43 9.32
CA ALA A 274 -15.95 18.74 9.97
C ALA A 274 -15.99 17.25 9.61
N GLU A 275 -15.74 16.91 8.36
CA GLU A 275 -15.68 15.51 7.92
C GLU A 275 -14.49 14.75 8.49
N ILE A 276 -13.29 15.36 8.50
CA ILE A 276 -12.11 14.75 9.11
C ILE A 276 -12.34 14.54 10.61
N GLN A 277 -12.97 15.51 11.33
CA GLN A 277 -13.30 15.36 12.73
C GLN A 277 -14.25 14.18 12.96
N THR A 278 -15.31 14.08 12.17
CA THR A 278 -16.26 12.96 12.25
C THR A 278 -15.54 11.61 12.02
N LEU A 279 -14.60 11.58 11.08
CA LEU A 279 -13.82 10.39 10.81
C LEU A 279 -12.85 10.04 11.95
N ILE A 280 -12.23 11.03 12.58
CA ILE A 280 -11.39 10.83 13.76
C ILE A 280 -12.22 10.27 14.93
N ASP A 281 -13.43 10.79 15.14
CA ASP A 281 -14.33 10.36 16.22
C ASP A 281 -14.78 8.90 16.02
N PHE A 282 -14.97 8.47 14.76
CA PHE A 282 -15.41 7.12 14.41
C PHE A 282 -14.26 6.11 14.32
N ALA A 283 -13.18 6.44 13.61
CA ALA A 283 -12.11 5.51 13.24
C ALA A 283 -10.75 5.83 13.90
N GLY A 284 -10.71 6.81 14.80
CA GLY A 284 -9.53 7.23 15.54
C GLY A 284 -8.61 8.19 14.76
N PRO A 285 -7.71 8.87 15.48
CA PRO A 285 -6.74 9.79 14.88
C PRO A 285 -5.60 9.02 14.20
N THR A 286 -5.15 9.54 13.05
CA THR A 286 -3.91 9.11 12.39
C THR A 286 -3.05 10.35 12.08
N PRO A 287 -1.72 10.21 11.88
CA PRO A 287 -0.87 11.33 11.45
C PRO A 287 -1.40 12.02 10.19
N GLU A 288 -1.93 11.25 9.25
CA GLU A 288 -2.47 11.77 8.00
C GLU A 288 -3.76 12.58 8.23
N ARG A 289 -4.74 12.05 8.98
CA ARG A 289 -5.98 12.76 9.30
C ARG A 289 -5.72 14.07 10.04
N LEU A 290 -4.86 14.02 11.06
CA LEU A 290 -4.47 15.20 11.83
C LEU A 290 -3.67 16.18 10.98
N GLY A 291 -2.76 15.70 10.13
CA GLY A 291 -2.01 16.52 9.21
C GLY A 291 -2.89 17.21 8.15
N LEU A 292 -3.87 16.50 7.59
CA LEU A 292 -4.87 17.09 6.70
C LEU A 292 -5.68 18.18 7.41
N MET A 293 -6.16 17.93 8.64
CA MET A 293 -6.94 18.90 9.43
C MET A 293 -6.09 20.13 9.76
N GLY A 294 -4.84 19.94 10.21
CA GLY A 294 -3.89 21.01 10.46
C GLY A 294 -3.64 21.89 9.25
N GLY A 295 -3.50 21.28 8.06
CA GLY A 295 -3.36 22.01 6.79
C GLY A 295 -4.59 22.85 6.44
N ARG A 296 -5.79 22.41 6.81
CA ARG A 296 -7.03 23.21 6.60
C ARG A 296 -7.09 24.40 7.57
N TYR A 297 -6.79 24.19 8.85
CA TYR A 297 -6.71 25.29 9.81
C TYR A 297 -5.64 26.32 9.45
N LYS A 298 -4.46 25.87 9.00
CA LYS A 298 -3.40 26.76 8.50
C LYS A 298 -3.91 27.64 7.36
N ARG A 299 -4.59 27.07 6.38
CA ARG A 299 -5.16 27.82 5.27
C ARG A 299 -6.23 28.82 5.72
N LEU A 300 -7.11 28.42 6.65
CA LEU A 300 -8.09 29.34 7.23
C LEU A 300 -7.43 30.49 8.00
N ALA A 301 -6.30 30.22 8.66
CA ALA A 301 -5.51 31.27 9.32
C ALA A 301 -4.92 32.26 8.30
N ASP A 302 -4.39 31.75 7.18
CA ASP A 302 -3.81 32.61 6.13
C ASP A 302 -4.89 33.47 5.44
N ASP A 303 -6.11 32.96 5.31
CA ASP A 303 -7.25 33.64 4.68
C ASP A 303 -8.01 34.58 5.67
N ALA A 304 -7.74 34.50 6.98
CA ALA A 304 -8.43 35.26 8.01
C ALA A 304 -8.09 36.76 7.93
N SER A 305 -9.12 37.60 7.92
CA SER A 305 -8.99 39.07 7.95
C SER A 305 -8.80 39.62 9.36
N ASP A 306 -9.31 38.93 10.38
CA ASP A 306 -9.21 39.29 11.79
C ASP A 306 -8.02 38.60 12.45
N GLU A 307 -7.26 39.34 13.31
CA GLU A 307 -6.04 38.79 13.93
C GLU A 307 -6.34 37.76 15.01
N ASP A 308 -7.45 37.91 15.72
CA ASP A 308 -7.85 36.94 16.77
C ASP A 308 -8.30 35.62 16.14
N ASP A 309 -9.07 35.67 15.03
CA ASP A 309 -9.44 34.46 14.28
C ASP A 309 -8.19 33.80 13.66
N ARG A 310 -7.28 34.60 13.07
CA ARG A 310 -6.00 34.10 12.53
C ARG A 310 -5.19 33.36 13.60
N ARG A 311 -5.07 33.96 14.80
CA ARG A 311 -4.35 33.33 15.91
C ARG A 311 -5.02 32.05 16.34
N GLN A 312 -6.33 32.05 16.53
CA GLN A 312 -7.10 30.86 16.92
C GLN A 312 -6.91 29.71 15.90
N ARG A 313 -7.02 30.01 14.60
CA ARG A 313 -6.84 29.00 13.55
C ARG A 313 -5.41 28.47 13.51
N ARG A 314 -4.41 29.31 13.74
CA ARG A 314 -3.01 28.92 13.85
C ARG A 314 -2.79 27.96 15.02
N ASP A 315 -3.35 28.25 16.19
CA ASP A 315 -3.25 27.38 17.35
C ASP A 315 -3.91 26.02 17.11
N GLN A 316 -5.07 25.99 16.46
CA GLN A 316 -5.73 24.76 16.02
C GLN A 316 -4.86 23.96 15.04
N ALA A 317 -4.17 24.62 14.11
CA ALA A 317 -3.25 23.96 13.20
C ALA A 317 -2.05 23.33 13.93
N ILE A 318 -1.47 24.08 14.89
CA ILE A 318 -0.38 23.61 15.75
C ILE A 318 -0.81 22.36 16.53
N ASP A 319 -1.96 22.40 17.22
CA ASP A 319 -2.49 21.25 17.98
C ASP A 319 -2.62 20.01 17.10
N CYS A 320 -3.20 20.16 15.92
CA CYS A 320 -3.38 19.06 14.99
C CYS A 320 -2.03 18.45 14.57
N TYR A 321 -1.07 19.27 14.16
CA TYR A 321 0.24 18.80 13.73
C TYR A 321 1.07 18.22 14.87
N GLU A 322 1.02 18.79 16.09
CA GLU A 322 1.68 18.22 17.27
C GLU A 322 1.12 16.85 17.61
N ARG A 323 -0.19 16.70 17.63
CA ARG A 323 -0.84 15.41 17.88
C ARG A 323 -0.48 14.39 16.82
N GLY A 324 -0.47 14.77 15.54
CA GLY A 324 -0.07 13.91 14.45
C GLY A 324 1.39 13.47 14.54
N MET A 325 2.30 14.39 14.85
CA MET A 325 3.71 14.09 15.07
C MET A 325 3.92 13.11 16.23
N ARG A 326 3.19 13.29 17.36
CA ARG A 326 3.30 12.39 18.52
C ARG A 326 2.80 10.98 18.25
N LEU A 327 1.86 10.79 17.31
CA LEU A 327 1.38 9.47 16.91
C LEU A 327 2.43 8.69 16.11
N ASP A 328 3.20 9.37 15.27
CA ASP A 328 4.30 8.76 14.51
C ASP A 328 5.38 9.79 14.16
N PHE A 329 6.52 9.70 14.84
CA PHE A 329 7.69 10.54 14.56
C PHE A 329 8.38 10.25 13.23
N ASN A 330 8.05 9.16 12.54
CA ASN A 330 8.58 8.88 11.20
C ASN A 330 7.74 9.56 10.10
N ALA A 331 6.50 9.94 10.40
CA ALA A 331 5.65 10.70 9.48
C ALA A 331 6.05 12.18 9.48
N TYR A 332 7.04 12.55 8.65
CA TYR A 332 7.61 13.90 8.65
C TYR A 332 6.66 15.01 8.19
N TYR A 333 5.50 14.69 7.63
CA TYR A 333 4.54 15.70 7.17
C TYR A 333 4.05 16.60 8.32
N CYS A 334 3.71 16.04 9.48
CA CYS A 334 3.27 16.83 10.63
C CYS A 334 4.41 17.67 11.22
N SER A 335 5.57 17.06 11.47
CA SER A 335 6.72 17.74 12.05
C SER A 335 7.26 18.86 11.17
N SER A 336 7.25 18.71 9.85
CA SER A 336 7.77 19.71 8.89
C SER A 336 6.89 20.98 8.78
N ASN A 337 5.63 20.92 9.17
CA ASN A 337 4.74 22.09 9.15
C ASN A 337 4.82 22.94 10.43
N LEU A 338 5.27 22.39 11.54
CA LEU A 338 5.28 23.06 12.85
C LEU A 338 6.26 24.24 12.96
N PRO A 339 7.51 24.20 12.41
CA PRO A 339 8.48 25.27 12.64
C PRO A 339 7.99 26.66 12.24
N ARG A 340 7.37 26.75 11.08
CA ARG A 340 6.82 28.03 10.56
C ARG A 340 5.63 28.52 11.35
N LEU A 341 4.80 27.60 11.84
CA LEU A 341 3.64 27.93 12.66
C LEU A 341 4.04 28.45 14.04
N TYR A 342 5.03 27.84 14.70
CA TYR A 342 5.59 28.33 15.96
C TYR A 342 6.21 29.72 15.80
N ARG A 343 7.07 29.94 14.81
CA ARG A 343 7.64 31.25 14.53
C ARG A 343 6.59 32.31 14.20
N ALA A 344 5.52 31.93 13.51
CA ALA A 344 4.41 32.84 13.23
C ALA A 344 3.54 33.12 14.45
N ARG A 345 3.44 32.20 15.43
CA ARG A 345 2.79 32.43 16.72
C ARG A 345 3.61 33.35 17.62
N ALA A 346 4.92 33.16 17.61
CA ALA A 346 5.91 33.99 18.33
C ALA A 346 5.68 34.08 19.84
N GLU A 347 5.25 32.99 20.49
CA GLU A 347 5.16 32.88 21.93
C GLU A 347 6.51 32.50 22.55
N LYS A 348 6.59 32.67 23.88
CA LYS A 348 7.82 32.32 24.62
C LYS A 348 8.09 30.80 24.51
N GLY A 349 9.25 30.44 23.97
CA GLY A 349 9.68 29.06 23.74
C GLY A 349 9.39 28.52 22.34
N ASP A 350 8.66 29.24 21.50
CA ASP A 350 8.30 28.80 20.15
C ASP A 350 9.51 28.61 19.24
N GLU A 351 10.56 29.40 19.39
CA GLU A 351 11.77 29.21 18.59
C GLU A 351 12.51 27.89 18.94
N ASP A 352 12.54 27.51 20.22
CA ASP A 352 13.11 26.23 20.64
C ASP A 352 12.28 25.05 20.08
N LEU A 353 10.94 25.15 20.18
CA LEU A 353 10.02 24.16 19.59
C LEU A 353 10.16 24.08 18.06
N ALA A 354 10.35 25.21 17.39
CA ALA A 354 10.58 25.23 15.95
C ALA A 354 11.86 24.49 15.57
N GLN A 355 12.96 24.75 16.28
CA GLN A 355 14.24 24.08 16.04
C GLN A 355 14.16 22.57 16.30
N ASP A 356 13.50 22.15 17.38
CA ASP A 356 13.32 20.73 17.71
C ASP A 356 12.49 20.01 16.65
N THR A 357 11.39 20.61 16.18
CA THR A 357 10.56 20.02 15.16
C THR A 357 11.25 19.95 13.79
N VAL A 358 12.12 20.88 13.44
CA VAL A 358 12.99 20.77 12.26
C VAL A 358 13.89 19.55 12.37
N ARG A 359 14.53 19.34 13.53
CA ARG A 359 15.42 18.18 13.75
C ARG A 359 14.64 16.84 13.63
N PHE A 360 13.40 16.78 14.15
CA PHE A 360 12.55 15.60 13.99
C PHE A 360 12.20 15.35 12.52
N ALA A 361 11.85 16.39 11.76
CA ALA A 361 11.55 16.26 10.35
C ALA A 361 12.78 15.76 9.55
N ILE A 362 13.96 16.28 9.81
CA ILE A 362 15.21 15.80 9.18
C ILE A 362 15.45 14.32 9.51
N ALA A 363 15.38 13.95 10.79
CA ALA A 363 15.62 12.57 11.22
C ALA A 363 14.64 11.59 10.57
N ALA A 364 13.36 11.96 10.47
CA ALA A 364 12.34 11.17 9.80
C ALA A 364 12.60 11.02 8.28
N CYS A 365 12.99 12.12 7.62
CA CYS A 365 13.35 12.10 6.20
C CYS A 365 14.61 11.25 5.93
N GLU A 366 15.65 11.38 6.75
CA GLU A 366 16.88 10.58 6.62
C GLU A 366 16.60 9.10 6.82
N ARG A 367 15.74 8.76 7.80
CA ARG A 367 15.29 7.39 8.00
C ARG A 367 14.49 6.88 6.79
N ALA A 368 13.54 7.65 6.27
CA ALA A 368 12.79 7.28 5.07
C ALA A 368 13.73 7.05 3.88
N ARG A 369 14.75 7.91 3.70
CA ARG A 369 15.78 7.75 2.66
C ARG A 369 16.61 6.48 2.86
N SER A 370 17.05 6.19 4.09
CA SER A 370 17.84 4.98 4.39
C SER A 370 17.07 3.70 4.17
N LEU A 371 15.75 3.72 4.41
CA LEU A 371 14.84 2.59 4.18
C LEU A 371 14.30 2.54 2.74
N LYS A 372 14.74 3.45 1.86
CA LYS A 372 14.26 3.59 0.48
C LYS A 372 12.73 3.77 0.38
N LEU A 373 12.15 4.42 1.36
CA LEU A 373 10.73 4.80 1.44
C LEU A 373 10.53 6.27 1.04
N ALA A 374 11.49 6.86 0.32
CA ALA A 374 11.43 8.25 -0.10
C ALA A 374 10.28 8.45 -1.09
N ASP A 375 9.47 9.46 -0.83
CA ASP A 375 8.44 9.98 -1.73
C ASP A 375 8.86 11.31 -2.37
N GLU A 376 7.99 11.89 -3.16
CA GLU A 376 8.22 13.18 -3.85
C GLU A 376 8.40 14.36 -2.88
N TRP A 377 7.91 14.26 -1.65
CA TRP A 377 7.95 15.33 -0.65
C TRP A 377 9.21 15.32 0.21
N LEU A 378 9.96 14.21 0.23
CA LEU A 378 11.16 14.08 1.05
C LEU A 378 12.19 15.17 0.75
N ARG A 379 12.54 15.35 -0.53
CA ARG A 379 13.53 16.35 -0.95
C ARG A 379 13.07 17.79 -0.66
N PRO A 380 11.84 18.22 -1.00
CA PRO A 380 11.31 19.52 -0.60
C PRO A 380 11.33 19.76 0.91
N THR A 381 11.02 18.72 1.72
CA THR A 381 11.03 18.82 3.18
C THR A 381 12.45 19.03 3.72
N LEU A 382 13.44 18.28 3.25
CA LEU A 382 14.84 18.47 3.64
C LEU A 382 15.37 19.84 3.23
N LEU A 383 15.02 20.30 2.03
CA LEU A 383 15.38 21.65 1.55
C LEU A 383 14.79 22.74 2.46
N ALA A 384 13.50 22.63 2.80
CA ALA A 384 12.85 23.56 3.72
C ALA A 384 13.52 23.56 5.10
N ALA A 385 13.85 22.38 5.62
CA ALA A 385 14.53 22.23 6.90
C ALA A 385 15.95 22.84 6.92
N ALA A 386 16.71 22.71 5.82
CA ALA A 386 18.02 23.35 5.68
C ALA A 386 17.92 24.89 5.73
N PHE A 387 16.92 25.47 5.07
CA PHE A 387 16.64 26.91 5.19
C PHE A 387 16.23 27.31 6.60
N ASP A 388 15.38 26.52 7.26
CA ASP A 388 14.91 26.80 8.62
C ASP A 388 16.05 26.75 9.67
N LEU A 389 17.12 25.98 9.41
CA LEU A 389 18.33 25.94 10.25
C LEU A 389 19.39 26.96 9.86
N GLY A 390 19.22 27.70 8.76
CA GLY A 390 20.24 28.63 8.24
C GLY A 390 21.49 27.92 7.67
N GLU A 391 21.30 26.73 7.09
CA GLU A 391 22.36 25.90 6.49
C GLU A 391 22.28 25.92 4.95
N PRO A 392 22.62 27.05 4.28
CA PRO A 392 22.47 27.18 2.82
C PRO A 392 23.31 26.17 2.03
N ASP A 393 24.50 25.81 2.54
CA ASP A 393 25.38 24.83 1.89
C ASP A 393 24.72 23.45 1.77
N LYS A 394 24.01 23.03 2.80
CA LYS A 394 23.21 21.78 2.75
C LYS A 394 22.02 21.87 1.80
N ALA A 395 21.45 23.07 1.64
CA ALA A 395 20.36 23.28 0.69
C ALA A 395 20.84 23.17 -0.77
N GLU A 396 22.10 23.51 -1.06
CA GLU A 396 22.70 23.35 -2.39
C GLU A 396 23.07 21.89 -2.70
N GLU A 397 23.36 21.07 -1.69
CA GLU A 397 23.68 19.63 -1.84
C GLU A 397 22.43 18.74 -2.08
N LEU A 398 21.26 19.23 -1.80
CA LEU A 398 19.98 18.52 -1.90
C LEU A 398 19.32 18.68 -3.28
#